data_479edadc49e3f943cf7c0b942593365d
#
_entry.id   479edadc49e3f943cf7c0b942593365d
#
_cell.length_a   1.000
_cell.length_b   1.000
_cell.length_c   1.000
_cell.angle_alpha   90.00
_cell.angle_beta   90.00
_cell.angle_gamma   90.00
#
_symmetry.space_group_name_H-M   'P 1'
#
loop_
_entity.id
_entity.type
_entity.pdbx_description
1 polymer ?
#
loop_
_entity_poly.entity_id
_entity_poly.type
_entity_poly.pdbx_seq_one_letter_code
_entity_poly.pdbx_strand_id
1 'polypeptide(L)'
;MLKSRSLGLAAIAGTLLLTGILAAQTSSPRDTWQFTVSGDSRNCGDVVMPAIAADIMSHHPAFYWHLGDFRATYTFDEDYTHQPEHAGRTLSISEYLGTEWQDFLDNQIAPFGTLPVFLGIGNHETIPPRTREEYIAEFAEWLDAPAIRAQRHRDNPRDFRLRTYYHWRERNVDFINLDNSTLDQFDAEQMLWFERLLERDQADGSVATIVVGMHEALPDSIANDHSMSESLPGLFSGRRAYQDLLYAVIHGHKLVYVLASHSHFYMENIFNTDYLSQHGGVLPGWIIGTAGAVRYDLPSKATRGPGARTNVYGYLLATVNADGTIHFEFRNLEETSVPAAIAARYKPEFVHWCWDQNSQAPKQP
;
A
#
# COMPACT_ATOMS: atom_id res chain seq x y z
N MET A 1 -76.17 -57.01 21.06
CA MET A 1 -76.34 -56.05 22.13
C MET A 1 -74.95 -55.83 22.82
N LEU A 2 -74.13 -54.96 22.39
CA LEU A 2 -73.03 -54.50 23.12
C LEU A 2 -72.66 -53.11 22.58
N LYS A 3 -72.70 -52.11 23.38
CA LYS A 3 -72.29 -50.72 23.09
C LYS A 3 -70.76 -50.60 23.12
N SER A 4 -70.14 -50.19 22.03
CA SER A 4 -68.75 -49.79 22.06
C SER A 4 -68.62 -48.25 22.21
N ARG A 5 -67.85 -47.81 23.19
CA ARG A 5 -67.50 -46.41 23.41
C ARG A 5 -66.21 -46.14 22.70
N SER A 6 -66.23 -45.16 21.79
CA SER A 6 -65.02 -44.61 21.17
C SER A 6 -64.44 -43.52 22.07
N LEU A 7 -63.18 -43.70 22.48
CA LEU A 7 -62.37 -42.63 23.08
C LEU A 7 -61.65 -41.83 21.96
N GLY A 8 -61.90 -40.54 21.96
CA GLY A 8 -61.18 -39.62 21.08
C GLY A 8 -59.84 -39.24 21.74
N LEU A 9 -58.74 -39.46 21.01
CA LEU A 9 -57.43 -38.91 21.35
C LEU A 9 -57.25 -37.52 20.69
N ALA A 10 -57.10 -36.48 21.49
CA ALA A 10 -56.72 -35.16 21.03
C ALA A 10 -55.19 -35.11 20.92
N ALA A 11 -54.65 -34.93 19.69
CA ALA A 11 -53.24 -34.69 19.45
C ALA A 11 -52.93 -33.19 19.58
N ILE A 12 -52.14 -32.84 20.58
CA ILE A 12 -51.60 -31.50 20.74
C ILE A 12 -50.31 -31.42 19.89
N ALA A 13 -50.34 -30.67 18.77
CA ALA A 13 -49.15 -30.35 17.99
C ALA A 13 -48.40 -29.19 18.65
N GLY A 14 -47.32 -29.50 19.34
CA GLY A 14 -46.39 -28.50 19.85
C GLY A 14 -45.42 -28.03 18.75
N THR A 15 -45.58 -26.79 18.31
CA THR A 15 -44.64 -26.13 17.37
C THR A 15 -43.41 -25.67 18.14
N LEU A 16 -42.30 -26.38 18.01
CA LEU A 16 -40.98 -25.91 18.49
C LEU A 16 -40.46 -24.86 17.50
N LEU A 17 -40.46 -23.60 17.91
CA LEU A 17 -39.71 -22.51 17.28
C LEU A 17 -38.24 -22.66 17.65
N LEU A 18 -37.41 -23.20 16.74
CA LEU A 18 -35.95 -23.08 16.83
C LEU A 18 -35.55 -21.65 16.46
N THR A 19 -35.36 -20.82 17.43
CA THR A 19 -34.63 -19.57 17.27
C THR A 19 -33.11 -19.89 17.11
N GLY A 20 -32.67 -19.94 15.86
CA GLY A 20 -31.25 -20.01 15.53
C GLY A 20 -30.55 -18.71 15.95
N ILE A 21 -29.82 -18.74 17.06
CA ILE A 21 -28.89 -17.67 17.40
C ILE A 21 -27.71 -17.83 16.45
N LEU A 22 -27.62 -16.96 15.43
CA LEU A 22 -26.38 -16.76 14.67
C LEU A 22 -25.37 -16.19 15.69
N ALA A 23 -24.55 -17.06 16.26
CA ALA A 23 -23.34 -16.61 16.96
C ALA A 23 -22.40 -16.02 15.89
N ALA A 24 -22.21 -14.71 15.92
CA ALA A 24 -21.09 -14.08 15.24
C ALA A 24 -19.83 -14.76 15.76
N GLN A 25 -19.14 -15.53 14.94
CA GLN A 25 -17.84 -16.09 15.27
C GLN A 25 -16.88 -14.91 15.39
N THR A 26 -16.61 -14.48 16.62
CA THR A 26 -15.47 -13.61 16.90
C THR A 26 -14.22 -14.45 16.62
N SER A 27 -13.47 -14.10 15.56
CA SER A 27 -12.19 -14.71 15.26
C SER A 27 -11.29 -14.68 16.49
N SER A 28 -10.64 -15.80 16.79
CA SER A 28 -9.67 -15.87 17.88
C SER A 28 -8.50 -14.91 17.58
N PRO A 29 -7.94 -14.19 18.55
CA PRO A 29 -6.75 -13.34 18.34
C PRO A 29 -5.55 -14.06 17.73
N ARG A 30 -5.54 -15.39 17.70
CA ARG A 30 -4.49 -16.23 17.08
C ARG A 30 -4.61 -16.38 15.56
N ASP A 31 -5.73 -15.96 14.97
CA ASP A 31 -6.01 -16.12 13.54
C ASP A 31 -5.76 -14.83 12.75
N THR A 32 -5.51 -13.72 13.42
CA THR A 32 -5.20 -12.43 12.78
C THR A 32 -3.69 -12.26 12.65
N TRP A 33 -3.29 -11.47 11.64
CA TRP A 33 -1.91 -11.03 11.45
C TRP A 33 -1.89 -9.63 10.82
N GLN A 34 -0.72 -8.98 10.81
CA GLN A 34 -0.61 -7.59 10.39
C GLN A 34 0.48 -7.40 9.35
N PHE A 35 0.31 -6.40 8.50
CA PHE A 35 1.33 -5.82 7.65
C PHE A 35 1.22 -4.30 7.66
N THR A 36 2.25 -3.63 7.16
CA THR A 36 2.31 -2.18 7.14
C THR A 36 2.70 -1.67 5.77
N VAL A 37 2.21 -0.48 5.38
CA VAL A 37 2.47 0.10 4.07
C VAL A 37 2.49 1.61 4.11
N SER A 38 3.41 2.22 3.36
CA SER A 38 3.43 3.64 3.00
C SER A 38 4.28 3.85 1.74
N GLY A 39 4.42 5.08 1.27
CA GLY A 39 5.30 5.45 0.16
C GLY A 39 5.70 6.92 0.24
N ASP A 40 6.47 7.40 -0.74
CA ASP A 40 6.91 8.78 -0.85
C ASP A 40 7.78 9.22 0.34
N SER A 41 8.97 8.64 0.44
CA SER A 41 9.89 8.91 1.56
C SER A 41 10.95 9.97 1.24
N ARG A 42 10.80 10.74 0.18
CA ARG A 42 11.67 11.86 -0.20
C ARG A 42 11.72 12.95 0.87
N ASN A 43 12.65 13.88 0.75
CA ASN A 43 12.79 15.11 1.54
C ASN A 43 13.12 14.90 3.02
N CYS A 44 12.26 14.24 3.78
CA CYS A 44 12.43 13.98 5.21
C CYS A 44 12.43 12.48 5.54
N GLY A 45 12.65 11.61 4.57
CA GLY A 45 12.60 10.15 4.76
C GLY A 45 13.58 9.63 5.79
N ASP A 46 14.79 10.20 5.86
CA ASP A 46 15.81 9.82 6.83
C ASP A 46 15.42 10.12 8.29
N VAL A 47 14.38 10.92 8.48
CA VAL A 47 13.82 11.24 9.80
C VAL A 47 12.52 10.47 10.03
N VAL A 48 11.64 10.43 9.00
CA VAL A 48 10.30 9.84 9.11
C VAL A 48 10.33 8.32 9.05
N MET A 49 11.12 7.73 8.14
CA MET A 49 11.19 6.26 8.00
C MET A 49 11.74 5.55 9.25
N PRO A 50 12.78 6.05 9.93
CA PRO A 50 13.16 5.50 11.24
C PRO A 50 12.08 5.64 12.32
N ALA A 51 11.26 6.70 12.28
CA ALA A 51 10.13 6.83 13.19
C ALA A 51 9.01 5.82 12.86
N ILE A 52 8.73 5.60 11.57
CA ILE A 52 7.84 4.51 11.11
C ILE A 52 8.38 3.17 11.61
N ALA A 53 9.66 2.85 11.35
CA ALA A 53 10.27 1.59 11.74
C ALA A 53 10.17 1.34 13.25
N ALA A 54 10.39 2.38 14.07
CA ALA A 54 10.30 2.28 15.52
C ALA A 54 8.87 1.99 16.01
N ASP A 55 7.85 2.63 15.42
CA ASP A 55 6.45 2.45 15.81
C ASP A 55 5.93 1.06 15.40
N ILE A 56 6.20 0.62 14.17
CA ILE A 56 5.70 -0.66 13.66
C ILE A 56 6.26 -1.88 14.40
N MET A 57 7.46 -1.79 14.96
CA MET A 57 8.05 -2.91 15.70
C MET A 57 7.21 -3.31 16.92
N SER A 58 6.43 -2.39 17.49
CA SER A 58 5.49 -2.67 18.57
C SER A 58 4.29 -3.52 18.14
N HIS A 59 3.97 -3.51 16.85
CA HIS A 59 2.84 -4.23 16.24
C HIS A 59 3.23 -5.62 15.71
N HIS A 60 4.52 -5.92 15.58
CA HIS A 60 5.04 -7.19 15.05
C HIS A 60 4.42 -7.59 13.70
N PRO A 61 4.42 -6.70 12.68
CA PRO A 61 3.86 -7.02 11.39
C PRO A 61 4.68 -8.10 10.68
N ALA A 62 4.08 -8.78 9.70
CA ALA A 62 4.76 -9.77 8.88
C ALA A 62 5.77 -9.12 7.93
N PHE A 63 5.48 -7.89 7.47
CA PHE A 63 6.35 -7.13 6.57
C PHE A 63 5.96 -5.64 6.55
N TYR A 64 6.86 -4.83 5.98
CA TYR A 64 6.59 -3.47 5.54
C TYR A 64 6.64 -3.40 4.00
N TRP A 65 5.72 -2.64 3.38
CA TRP A 65 5.65 -2.43 1.94
C TRP A 65 5.78 -0.95 1.60
N HIS A 66 6.83 -0.59 0.85
CA HIS A 66 7.05 0.76 0.36
C HIS A 66 6.56 0.89 -1.08
N LEU A 67 5.73 1.87 -1.37
CA LEU A 67 5.04 2.02 -2.67
C LEU A 67 5.77 2.95 -3.66
N GLY A 68 7.09 3.14 -3.52
CA GLY A 68 7.89 3.93 -4.47
C GLY A 68 8.16 5.36 -4.00
N ASP A 69 8.95 6.09 -4.80
CA ASP A 69 9.46 7.44 -4.56
C ASP A 69 10.36 7.52 -3.34
N PHE A 70 11.56 6.95 -3.48
CA PHE A 70 12.56 6.86 -2.41
C PHE A 70 13.35 8.15 -2.22
N ARG A 71 13.76 8.79 -3.34
CA ARG A 71 14.58 9.99 -3.39
C ARG A 71 14.10 10.93 -4.49
N ALA A 72 14.46 12.21 -4.36
CA ALA A 72 14.03 13.25 -5.30
C ALA A 72 14.66 13.12 -6.70
N THR A 73 15.86 12.54 -6.83
CA THR A 73 16.60 12.26 -8.07
C THR A 73 17.07 13.52 -8.83
N TYR A 74 16.19 14.45 -9.19
CA TYR A 74 16.52 15.65 -9.98
C TYR A 74 16.95 16.86 -9.14
N THR A 75 16.76 16.79 -7.84
CA THR A 75 17.19 17.79 -6.86
C THR A 75 17.65 17.08 -5.58
N PHE A 76 18.34 17.80 -4.68
CA PHE A 76 18.67 17.22 -3.39
C PHE A 76 17.42 17.06 -2.52
N ASP A 77 17.34 15.94 -1.80
CA ASP A 77 16.47 15.86 -0.64
C ASP A 77 17.01 16.71 0.50
N GLU A 78 16.13 17.31 1.28
CA GLU A 78 16.52 18.18 2.38
C GLU A 78 17.27 17.40 3.46
N ASP A 79 16.83 16.18 3.78
CA ASP A 79 17.52 15.32 4.75
C ASP A 79 18.93 14.94 4.30
N TYR A 80 19.14 14.64 3.01
CA TYR A 80 20.47 14.40 2.46
C TYR A 80 21.41 15.59 2.68
N THR A 81 20.92 16.83 2.45
CA THR A 81 21.75 18.03 2.66
C THR A 81 22.03 18.33 4.13
N HIS A 82 21.18 17.81 5.03
CA HIS A 82 21.32 17.99 6.48
C HIS A 82 22.10 16.88 7.19
N GLN A 83 22.56 15.87 6.45
CA GLN A 83 23.43 14.86 7.01
C GLN A 83 24.74 15.46 7.55
N PRO A 84 25.24 15.02 8.71
CA PRO A 84 26.51 15.55 9.29
C PRO A 84 27.69 15.41 8.34
N GLU A 85 27.72 14.39 7.50
CA GLU A 85 28.75 14.09 6.51
C GLU A 85 28.83 15.13 5.39
N HIS A 86 27.74 15.85 5.17
CA HIS A 86 27.62 16.89 4.15
C HIS A 86 27.82 18.32 4.70
N ALA A 87 27.98 18.47 6.01
CA ALA A 87 28.12 19.78 6.65
C ALA A 87 29.32 20.56 6.11
N GLY A 88 29.04 21.76 5.58
CA GLY A 88 30.11 22.65 5.02
C GLY A 88 30.69 22.21 3.67
N ARG A 89 30.15 21.17 3.04
CA ARG A 89 30.56 20.72 1.70
C ARG A 89 29.71 21.40 0.63
N THR A 90 30.30 21.59 -0.55
CA THR A 90 29.54 21.88 -1.78
C THR A 90 29.15 20.55 -2.40
N LEU A 91 27.86 20.26 -2.43
CA LEU A 91 27.31 19.04 -3.01
C LEU A 91 27.10 19.21 -4.52
N SER A 92 27.24 18.13 -5.27
CA SER A 92 26.91 18.07 -6.68
C SER A 92 25.78 17.06 -6.94
N ILE A 93 24.93 17.36 -7.92
CA ILE A 93 23.85 16.41 -8.32
C ILE A 93 24.45 15.09 -8.82
N SER A 94 25.59 15.09 -9.48
CA SER A 94 26.24 13.85 -9.92
C SER A 94 26.72 12.98 -8.75
N GLU A 95 27.20 13.58 -7.65
CA GLU A 95 27.57 12.85 -6.45
C GLU A 95 26.32 12.29 -5.75
N TYR A 96 25.29 13.10 -5.62
CA TYR A 96 23.99 12.70 -5.07
C TYR A 96 23.41 11.51 -5.84
N LEU A 97 23.27 11.62 -7.16
CA LEU A 97 22.81 10.53 -8.01
C LEU A 97 23.65 9.25 -7.87
N GLY A 98 24.94 9.37 -7.61
CA GLY A 98 25.82 8.21 -7.38
C GLY A 98 25.60 7.51 -6.03
N THR A 99 24.89 8.12 -5.09
CA THR A 99 24.76 7.63 -3.71
C THR A 99 23.33 7.57 -3.18
N GLU A 100 22.36 8.23 -3.82
CA GLU A 100 21.02 8.43 -3.30
C GLU A 100 20.26 7.14 -2.94
N TRP A 101 20.40 6.08 -3.76
CA TRP A 101 19.73 4.81 -3.49
C TRP A 101 20.43 4.02 -2.38
N GLN A 102 21.77 4.04 -2.31
CA GLN A 102 22.46 3.46 -1.18
C GLN A 102 22.13 4.22 0.11
N ASP A 103 22.04 5.54 0.03
CA ASP A 103 21.66 6.40 1.14
C ASP A 103 20.21 6.09 1.62
N PHE A 104 19.28 5.86 0.71
CA PHE A 104 17.95 5.36 1.04
C PHE A 104 18.01 4.02 1.80
N LEU A 105 18.82 3.07 1.31
CA LEU A 105 18.97 1.77 1.97
C LEU A 105 19.56 1.90 3.38
N ASP A 106 20.58 2.73 3.54
CA ASP A 106 21.30 2.89 4.81
C ASP A 106 20.48 3.67 5.86
N ASN A 107 19.76 4.71 5.45
CA ASN A 107 19.07 5.61 6.37
C ASN A 107 17.58 5.32 6.52
N GLN A 108 16.92 4.77 5.50
CA GLN A 108 15.47 4.59 5.51
C GLN A 108 15.04 3.12 5.61
N ILE A 109 15.81 2.17 5.02
CA ILE A 109 15.47 0.74 5.05
C ILE A 109 16.18 0.01 6.19
N ALA A 110 17.46 0.29 6.46
CA ALA A 110 18.19 -0.36 7.55
C ALA A 110 17.52 -0.27 8.93
N PRO A 111 16.78 0.80 9.30
CA PRO A 111 16.04 0.87 10.56
C PRO A 111 15.00 -0.23 10.77
N PHE A 112 14.50 -0.87 9.70
CA PHE A 112 13.55 -2.00 9.79
C PHE A 112 14.21 -3.31 10.25
N GLY A 113 15.55 -3.35 10.29
CA GLY A 113 16.31 -4.48 10.80
C GLY A 113 16.05 -5.77 10.01
N THR A 114 15.47 -6.79 10.66
CA THR A 114 15.20 -8.10 10.05
C THR A 114 13.75 -8.24 9.53
N LEU A 115 12.93 -7.19 9.67
CA LEU A 115 11.58 -7.20 9.12
C LEU A 115 11.67 -7.26 7.59
N PRO A 116 10.97 -8.19 6.92
CA PRO A 116 10.88 -8.19 5.46
C PRO A 116 10.35 -6.86 4.93
N VAL A 117 11.05 -6.28 3.95
CA VAL A 117 10.63 -5.06 3.26
C VAL A 117 10.41 -5.38 1.79
N PHE A 118 9.24 -5.02 1.26
CA PHE A 118 8.92 -5.09 -0.17
C PHE A 118 8.96 -3.69 -0.75
N LEU A 119 9.55 -3.53 -1.94
CA LEU A 119 9.77 -2.24 -2.59
C LEU A 119 8.96 -2.15 -3.88
N GLY A 120 8.02 -1.22 -3.94
CA GLY A 120 7.43 -0.73 -5.17
C GLY A 120 8.38 0.24 -5.87
N ILE A 121 8.06 0.62 -7.10
CA ILE A 121 8.79 1.62 -7.88
C ILE A 121 7.87 2.81 -8.14
N GLY A 122 8.36 4.03 -7.92
CA GLY A 122 7.65 5.26 -8.23
C GLY A 122 8.21 5.97 -9.47
N ASN A 123 7.64 7.11 -9.82
CA ASN A 123 8.07 7.86 -10.98
C ASN A 123 9.47 8.49 -10.79
N HIS A 124 9.88 8.79 -9.55
CA HIS A 124 11.21 9.31 -9.26
C HIS A 124 12.33 8.30 -9.54
N GLU A 125 12.06 7.02 -9.43
CA GLU A 125 13.01 5.96 -9.80
C GLU A 125 13.21 5.82 -11.31
N THR A 126 12.37 6.47 -12.13
CA THR A 126 12.47 6.45 -13.60
C THR A 126 12.64 7.83 -14.24
N ILE A 127 12.77 8.90 -13.46
CA ILE A 127 13.12 10.24 -13.94
C ILE A 127 14.55 10.23 -14.48
N PRO A 128 14.80 10.70 -15.72
CA PRO A 128 16.16 10.78 -16.25
C PRO A 128 17.11 11.55 -15.32
N PRO A 129 18.33 11.06 -15.10
CA PRO A 129 19.00 9.99 -15.87
C PRO A 129 18.71 8.55 -15.41
N ARG A 130 17.85 8.36 -14.40
CA ARG A 130 17.51 7.03 -13.88
C ARG A 130 16.70 6.21 -14.89
N THR A 131 16.92 4.91 -14.84
CA THR A 131 16.23 3.93 -15.69
C THR A 131 15.68 2.78 -14.85
N ARG A 132 14.68 2.09 -15.39
CA ARG A 132 14.12 0.88 -14.77
C ARG A 132 15.16 -0.24 -14.64
N GLU A 133 16.08 -0.33 -15.60
CA GLU A 133 17.18 -1.29 -15.59
C GLU A 133 18.16 -1.03 -14.45
N GLU A 134 18.50 0.24 -14.18
CA GLU A 134 19.33 0.63 -13.03
C GLU A 134 18.62 0.31 -11.71
N TYR A 135 17.32 0.58 -11.60
CA TYR A 135 16.52 0.20 -10.44
C TYR A 135 16.55 -1.32 -10.20
N ILE A 136 16.35 -2.14 -11.24
CA ILE A 136 16.40 -3.60 -11.12
C ILE A 136 17.78 -4.07 -10.68
N ALA A 137 18.85 -3.44 -11.15
CA ALA A 137 20.22 -3.80 -10.76
C ALA A 137 20.52 -3.44 -9.31
N GLU A 138 20.13 -2.23 -8.88
CA GLU A 138 20.37 -1.75 -7.51
C GLU A 138 19.56 -2.52 -6.47
N PHE A 139 18.27 -2.72 -6.73
CA PHE A 139 17.36 -3.37 -5.79
C PHE A 139 17.16 -4.87 -6.05
N ALA A 140 18.13 -5.51 -6.73
CA ALA A 140 18.03 -6.93 -7.10
C ALA A 140 17.75 -7.85 -5.90
N GLU A 141 18.35 -7.59 -4.73
CA GLU A 141 18.15 -8.39 -3.51
C GLU A 141 16.70 -8.33 -3.01
N TRP A 142 16.05 -7.15 -3.10
CA TRP A 142 14.64 -6.95 -2.73
C TRP A 142 13.69 -7.56 -3.76
N LEU A 143 13.99 -7.40 -5.06
CA LEU A 143 13.20 -8.00 -6.15
C LEU A 143 13.36 -9.52 -6.24
N ASP A 144 14.40 -10.07 -5.62
CA ASP A 144 14.63 -11.50 -5.45
C ASP A 144 14.48 -11.95 -3.98
N ALA A 145 13.76 -11.18 -3.17
CA ALA A 145 13.48 -11.56 -1.78
C ALA A 145 12.88 -12.97 -1.69
N PRO A 146 13.13 -13.73 -0.61
CA PRO A 146 12.75 -15.15 -0.53
C PRO A 146 11.29 -15.43 -0.86
N ALA A 147 10.35 -14.57 -0.43
CA ALA A 147 8.93 -14.74 -0.71
C ALA A 147 8.62 -14.54 -2.20
N ILE A 148 9.17 -13.48 -2.82
CA ILE A 148 8.99 -13.16 -4.25
C ILE A 148 9.61 -14.28 -5.11
N ARG A 149 10.83 -14.65 -4.82
CA ARG A 149 11.52 -15.74 -5.55
C ARG A 149 10.77 -17.06 -5.45
N ALA A 150 10.32 -17.43 -4.26
CA ALA A 150 9.55 -18.65 -4.05
C ALA A 150 8.22 -18.61 -4.82
N GLN A 151 7.55 -17.45 -4.87
CA GLN A 151 6.31 -17.27 -5.62
C GLN A 151 6.57 -17.36 -7.13
N ARG A 152 7.53 -16.60 -7.65
CA ARG A 152 7.94 -16.65 -9.07
C ARG A 152 8.29 -18.09 -9.52
N HIS A 153 8.99 -18.84 -8.67
CA HIS A 153 9.32 -20.24 -8.96
C HIS A 153 8.09 -21.16 -8.94
N ARG A 154 7.12 -20.94 -8.06
CA ARG A 154 5.84 -21.66 -8.07
C ARG A 154 5.06 -21.41 -9.36
N ASP A 155 5.04 -20.14 -9.82
CA ASP A 155 4.33 -19.74 -11.03
C ASP A 155 4.98 -20.30 -12.28
N ASN A 156 6.30 -20.20 -12.38
CA ASN A 156 7.09 -20.72 -13.47
C ASN A 156 8.53 -21.06 -13.02
N PRO A 157 8.85 -22.34 -12.82
CA PRO A 157 10.18 -22.77 -12.37
C PRO A 157 11.34 -22.38 -13.30
N ARG A 158 11.04 -21.89 -14.51
CA ARG A 158 12.03 -21.45 -15.50
C ARG A 158 12.13 -19.94 -15.62
N ASP A 159 11.34 -19.19 -14.86
CA ASP A 159 11.40 -17.71 -14.86
C ASP A 159 12.35 -17.23 -13.76
N PHE A 160 13.51 -16.75 -14.18
CA PHE A 160 14.53 -16.14 -13.30
C PHE A 160 14.63 -14.64 -13.50
N ARG A 161 13.77 -14.04 -14.32
CA ARG A 161 13.82 -12.62 -14.64
C ARG A 161 13.30 -11.77 -13.46
N LEU A 162 14.11 -10.84 -13.01
CA LEU A 162 13.69 -9.81 -12.08
C LEU A 162 12.83 -8.77 -12.82
N ARG A 163 11.78 -8.32 -12.18
CA ARG A 163 10.86 -7.29 -12.67
C ARG A 163 10.52 -6.33 -11.55
N THR A 164 10.10 -5.15 -11.91
CA THR A 164 9.59 -4.13 -11.00
C THR A 164 8.15 -4.42 -10.55
N TYR A 165 7.44 -5.30 -11.27
CA TYR A 165 6.14 -5.83 -10.87
C TYR A 165 6.27 -7.30 -10.50
N TYR A 166 5.62 -7.71 -9.43
CA TYR A 166 5.72 -9.04 -8.85
C TYR A 166 4.55 -9.31 -7.90
N HIS A 167 4.41 -10.54 -7.43
CA HIS A 167 3.49 -10.86 -6.36
C HIS A 167 4.09 -11.86 -5.39
N TRP A 168 3.50 -11.90 -4.19
CA TRP A 168 3.80 -12.91 -3.18
C TRP A 168 2.56 -13.21 -2.37
N ARG A 169 2.48 -14.42 -1.85
CA ARG A 169 1.37 -14.86 -1.01
C ARG A 169 1.79 -14.94 0.45
N GLU A 170 0.95 -14.38 1.31
CA GLU A 170 1.02 -14.57 2.74
C GLU A 170 -0.33 -15.13 3.20
N ARG A 171 -0.34 -16.41 3.63
CA ARG A 171 -1.56 -17.16 3.99
C ARG A 171 -2.57 -17.18 2.83
N ASN A 172 -3.79 -16.64 3.07
CA ASN A 172 -4.89 -16.59 2.10
C ASN A 172 -4.98 -15.25 1.33
N VAL A 173 -3.93 -14.44 1.40
CA VAL A 173 -3.85 -13.14 0.70
C VAL A 173 -2.77 -13.20 -0.37
N ASP A 174 -3.10 -12.78 -1.59
CA ASP A 174 -2.12 -12.49 -2.64
C ASP A 174 -1.87 -10.99 -2.70
N PHE A 175 -0.60 -10.60 -2.55
CA PHE A 175 -0.12 -9.23 -2.64
C PHE A 175 0.51 -9.03 -4.01
N ILE A 176 0.03 -8.04 -4.75
CA ILE A 176 0.46 -7.77 -6.13
C ILE A 176 1.05 -6.35 -6.18
N ASN A 177 2.36 -6.26 -6.44
CA ASN A 177 3.03 -4.99 -6.71
C ASN A 177 3.02 -4.70 -8.20
N LEU A 178 2.44 -3.57 -8.60
CA LEU A 178 2.40 -3.11 -9.99
C LEU A 178 3.33 -1.91 -10.19
N ASP A 179 3.84 -1.76 -11.41
CA ASP A 179 4.72 -0.68 -11.84
C ASP A 179 3.99 0.22 -12.85
N ASN A 180 3.63 1.42 -12.42
CA ASN A 180 3.08 2.48 -13.26
C ASN A 180 3.97 3.74 -13.28
N SER A 181 5.25 3.59 -12.99
CA SER A 181 6.23 4.66 -12.78
C SER A 181 6.62 5.44 -14.05
N THR A 182 6.33 4.93 -15.23
CA THR A 182 6.72 5.58 -16.50
C THR A 182 5.50 5.86 -17.36
N LEU A 183 5.27 7.12 -17.70
CA LEU A 183 4.10 7.60 -18.42
C LEU A 183 2.78 7.21 -17.73
N ASP A 184 2.83 7.06 -16.39
CA ASP A 184 1.70 6.73 -15.52
C ASP A 184 0.92 5.49 -15.98
N GLN A 185 1.58 4.52 -16.64
CA GLN A 185 0.91 3.41 -17.32
C GLN A 185 1.47 2.05 -16.94
N PHE A 186 0.64 1.04 -17.06
CA PHE A 186 1.06 -0.35 -17.13
C PHE A 186 1.40 -0.72 -18.57
N ASP A 187 2.58 -1.29 -18.79
CA ASP A 187 2.95 -1.79 -20.11
C ASP A 187 2.19 -3.06 -20.50
N ALA A 188 2.24 -3.42 -21.78
CA ALA A 188 1.48 -4.55 -22.30
C ALA A 188 1.92 -5.90 -21.73
N GLU A 189 3.21 -6.08 -21.39
CA GLU A 189 3.71 -7.32 -20.80
C GLU A 189 3.19 -7.47 -19.36
N GLN A 190 3.23 -6.41 -18.58
CA GLN A 190 2.71 -6.37 -17.22
C GLN A 190 1.19 -6.61 -17.20
N MET A 191 0.43 -5.98 -18.11
CA MET A 191 -1.02 -6.19 -18.18
C MET A 191 -1.38 -7.64 -18.49
N LEU A 192 -0.70 -8.27 -19.46
CA LEU A 192 -0.92 -9.69 -19.75
C LEU A 192 -0.54 -10.62 -18.59
N TRP A 193 0.50 -10.28 -17.84
CA TRP A 193 0.89 -11.00 -16.63
C TRP A 193 -0.15 -10.84 -15.53
N PHE A 194 -0.62 -9.60 -15.33
CA PHE A 194 -1.61 -9.27 -14.30
C PHE A 194 -2.95 -9.97 -14.54
N GLU A 195 -3.48 -9.93 -15.76
CA GLU A 195 -4.70 -10.65 -16.15
C GLU A 195 -4.61 -12.16 -15.86
N ARG A 196 -3.52 -12.80 -16.28
CA ARG A 196 -3.29 -14.23 -16.02
C ARG A 196 -3.16 -14.55 -14.55
N LEU A 197 -2.58 -13.63 -13.77
CA LEU A 197 -2.48 -13.78 -12.31
C LEU A 197 -3.89 -13.73 -11.69
N LEU A 198 -4.70 -12.73 -12.04
CA LEU A 198 -6.07 -12.62 -11.55
C LEU A 198 -6.95 -13.81 -11.94
N GLU A 199 -6.80 -14.34 -13.17
CA GLU A 199 -7.49 -15.57 -13.59
C GLU A 199 -7.12 -16.77 -12.71
N ARG A 200 -5.85 -16.93 -12.37
CA ARG A 200 -5.38 -18.00 -11.46
C ARG A 200 -5.94 -17.82 -10.05
N ASP A 201 -5.89 -16.61 -9.52
CA ASP A 201 -6.39 -16.32 -8.18
C ASP A 201 -7.90 -16.53 -8.06
N GLN A 202 -8.65 -16.18 -9.11
CA GLN A 202 -10.08 -16.47 -9.16
C GLN A 202 -10.37 -17.97 -9.07
N ALA A 203 -9.57 -18.79 -9.73
CA ALA A 203 -9.70 -20.25 -9.73
C ALA A 203 -9.16 -20.91 -8.46
N ASP A 204 -8.28 -20.24 -7.70
CA ASP A 204 -7.63 -20.77 -6.51
C ASP A 204 -8.48 -20.48 -5.25
N GLY A 205 -9.12 -21.51 -4.71
CA GLY A 205 -9.92 -21.43 -3.49
C GLY A 205 -9.10 -21.13 -2.23
N SER A 206 -7.76 -21.23 -2.28
CA SER A 206 -6.88 -20.85 -1.15
C SER A 206 -6.61 -19.35 -1.06
N VAL A 207 -6.86 -18.58 -2.13
CA VAL A 207 -6.80 -17.13 -2.16
C VAL A 207 -8.18 -16.56 -1.83
N ALA A 208 -8.32 -15.92 -0.70
CA ALA A 208 -9.54 -15.21 -0.32
C ALA A 208 -9.49 -13.74 -0.72
N THR A 209 -8.30 -13.16 -0.66
CA THR A 209 -8.10 -11.71 -0.79
C THR A 209 -6.95 -11.39 -1.74
N ILE A 210 -7.13 -10.34 -2.51
CA ILE A 210 -6.13 -9.74 -3.39
C ILE A 210 -5.87 -8.32 -2.89
N VAL A 211 -4.62 -7.99 -2.60
CA VAL A 211 -4.19 -6.62 -2.27
C VAL A 211 -3.25 -6.15 -3.38
N VAL A 212 -3.64 -5.10 -4.08
CA VAL A 212 -2.84 -4.53 -5.16
C VAL A 212 -2.22 -3.22 -4.68
N GLY A 213 -0.91 -3.11 -4.75
CA GLY A 213 -0.16 -1.90 -4.47
C GLY A 213 0.54 -1.36 -5.71
N MET A 214 0.57 -0.05 -5.86
CA MET A 214 1.22 0.66 -6.95
C MET A 214 1.58 2.07 -6.51
N HIS A 215 2.38 2.77 -7.30
CA HIS A 215 2.73 4.13 -6.94
C HIS A 215 1.58 5.10 -7.18
N GLU A 216 1.13 5.26 -8.40
CA GLU A 216 0.02 6.16 -8.73
C GLU A 216 -1.34 5.47 -8.60
N ALA A 217 -2.34 6.20 -8.11
CA ALA A 217 -3.70 5.69 -8.01
C ALA A 217 -4.29 5.38 -9.41
N LEU A 218 -5.12 4.33 -9.47
CA LEU A 218 -5.89 4.03 -10.69
C LEU A 218 -6.79 5.20 -11.07
N PRO A 219 -7.14 5.32 -12.37
CA PRO A 219 -7.94 6.43 -12.88
C PRO A 219 -9.31 6.56 -12.21
N ASP A 220 -9.91 7.75 -12.42
CA ASP A 220 -11.27 8.09 -11.94
C ASP A 220 -11.41 8.09 -10.41
N SER A 221 -10.28 8.13 -9.68
CA SER A 221 -10.24 8.33 -8.24
C SER A 221 -10.58 9.77 -7.84
N ILE A 222 -10.77 10.02 -6.54
CA ILE A 222 -10.94 11.39 -6.01
C ILE A 222 -9.71 12.24 -6.25
N ALA A 223 -8.51 11.63 -6.25
CA ALA A 223 -7.22 12.28 -6.53
C ALA A 223 -6.87 12.29 -8.04
N ASN A 224 -7.83 12.53 -8.90
CA ASN A 224 -7.71 12.38 -10.36
C ASN A 224 -6.61 13.25 -11.01
N ASP A 225 -6.27 14.38 -10.40
CA ASP A 225 -5.22 15.30 -10.86
C ASP A 225 -3.80 14.84 -10.43
N HIS A 226 -3.69 13.70 -9.76
CA HIS A 226 -2.47 13.04 -9.31
C HIS A 226 -2.67 11.53 -9.34
N SER A 227 -2.93 11.01 -10.54
CA SER A 227 -3.23 9.60 -10.78
C SER A 227 -2.91 9.22 -12.22
N MET A 228 -3.03 7.96 -12.54
CA MET A 228 -2.91 7.47 -13.92
C MET A 228 -3.87 8.17 -14.92
N SER A 229 -4.76 9.05 -14.49
CA SER A 229 -5.59 9.89 -15.36
C SER A 229 -4.83 11.01 -16.06
N GLU A 230 -3.62 11.36 -15.62
CA GLU A 230 -2.83 12.46 -16.17
C GLU A 230 -2.32 12.17 -17.58
N SER A 231 -2.18 10.90 -17.95
CA SER A 231 -1.79 10.49 -19.30
C SER A 231 -2.86 9.63 -19.98
N LEU A 232 -2.98 9.72 -21.30
CA LEU A 232 -3.90 8.85 -22.05
C LEU A 232 -3.52 7.37 -21.94
N PRO A 233 -2.23 6.97 -22.05
CA PRO A 233 -1.84 5.58 -21.83
C PRO A 233 -2.19 5.08 -20.42
N GLY A 234 -1.97 5.90 -19.40
CA GLY A 234 -2.33 5.61 -18.02
C GLY A 234 -3.82 5.44 -17.83
N LEU A 235 -4.61 6.37 -18.35
CA LEU A 235 -6.07 6.31 -18.31
C LEU A 235 -6.61 4.98 -18.88
N PHE A 236 -6.09 4.54 -20.02
CA PHE A 236 -6.56 3.31 -20.68
C PHE A 236 -6.09 2.05 -19.95
N SER A 237 -4.79 1.95 -19.64
CA SER A 237 -4.26 0.77 -18.95
C SER A 237 -4.79 0.65 -17.51
N GLY A 238 -4.92 1.77 -16.80
CA GLY A 238 -5.45 1.80 -15.44
C GLY A 238 -6.93 1.46 -15.37
N ARG A 239 -7.75 1.97 -16.31
CA ARG A 239 -9.18 1.58 -16.39
C ARG A 239 -9.34 0.10 -16.70
N ARG A 240 -8.49 -0.48 -17.56
CA ARG A 240 -8.49 -1.91 -17.82
C ARG A 240 -8.16 -2.69 -16.55
N ALA A 241 -7.10 -2.33 -15.84
CA ALA A 241 -6.73 -2.97 -14.57
C ALA A 241 -7.86 -2.86 -13.53
N TYR A 242 -8.52 -1.70 -13.44
CA TYR A 242 -9.68 -1.53 -12.56
C TYR A 242 -10.82 -2.49 -12.89
N GLN A 243 -11.15 -2.65 -14.18
CA GLN A 243 -12.20 -3.57 -14.62
C GLN A 243 -11.83 -5.04 -14.34
N ASP A 244 -10.56 -5.42 -14.52
CA ASP A 244 -10.09 -6.77 -14.22
C ASP A 244 -10.21 -7.08 -12.72
N LEU A 245 -9.91 -6.11 -11.85
CA LEU A 245 -10.12 -6.21 -10.40
C LEU A 245 -11.60 -6.31 -10.02
N LEU A 246 -12.47 -5.51 -10.63
CA LEU A 246 -13.91 -5.61 -10.44
C LEU A 246 -14.44 -6.99 -10.88
N TYR A 247 -13.90 -7.52 -11.97
CA TYR A 247 -14.25 -8.85 -12.43
C TYR A 247 -13.89 -9.92 -11.38
N ALA A 248 -12.72 -9.80 -10.75
CA ALA A 248 -12.29 -10.69 -9.67
C ALA A 248 -13.25 -10.63 -8.46
N VAL A 249 -13.77 -9.44 -8.13
CA VAL A 249 -14.78 -9.28 -7.07
C VAL A 249 -16.10 -9.95 -7.46
N ILE A 250 -16.62 -9.62 -8.64
CA ILE A 250 -18.00 -10.00 -9.05
C ILE A 250 -18.07 -11.50 -9.38
N HIS A 251 -17.09 -12.02 -10.10
CA HIS A 251 -17.11 -13.39 -10.63
C HIS A 251 -16.19 -14.34 -9.85
N GLY A 252 -15.06 -13.84 -9.33
CA GLY A 252 -14.14 -14.60 -8.50
C GLY A 252 -14.53 -14.65 -7.03
N HIS A 253 -15.48 -13.82 -6.59
CA HIS A 253 -15.86 -13.64 -5.19
C HIS A 253 -14.67 -13.35 -4.27
N LYS A 254 -13.66 -12.63 -4.78
CA LYS A 254 -12.47 -12.23 -4.02
C LYS A 254 -12.72 -10.90 -3.30
N LEU A 255 -12.13 -10.77 -2.12
CA LEU A 255 -11.95 -9.45 -1.51
C LEU A 255 -10.79 -8.75 -2.24
N VAL A 256 -10.99 -7.52 -2.67
CA VAL A 256 -9.96 -6.74 -3.38
C VAL A 256 -9.77 -5.41 -2.69
N TYR A 257 -8.52 -5.05 -2.44
CA TYR A 257 -8.09 -3.79 -1.84
C TYR A 257 -6.99 -3.16 -2.70
N VAL A 258 -7.06 -1.85 -2.94
CA VAL A 258 -6.09 -1.12 -3.78
C VAL A 258 -5.37 -0.08 -2.93
N LEU A 259 -4.03 -0.12 -2.95
CA LEU A 259 -3.16 0.78 -2.21
C LEU A 259 -2.32 1.59 -3.20
N ALA A 260 -2.26 2.90 -3.00
CA ALA A 260 -1.46 3.81 -3.82
C ALA A 260 -0.71 4.81 -2.93
N SER A 261 0.28 5.48 -3.50
CA SER A 261 1.00 6.60 -2.91
C SER A 261 1.03 7.81 -3.86
N HIS A 262 2.20 8.38 -4.23
CA HIS A 262 2.36 9.48 -5.18
C HIS A 262 1.73 10.81 -4.74
N SER A 263 0.50 10.79 -4.27
CA SER A 263 -0.13 11.95 -3.64
C SER A 263 0.25 12.01 -2.16
N HIS A 264 0.93 13.08 -1.76
CA HIS A 264 1.57 13.19 -0.44
C HIS A 264 0.59 13.59 0.67
N PHE A 265 -0.45 12.76 0.84
CA PHE A 265 -1.46 12.84 1.89
C PHE A 265 -1.99 11.43 2.22
N TYR A 266 -2.78 11.33 3.26
CA TYR A 266 -3.57 10.13 3.55
C TYR A 266 -5.01 10.31 3.06
N MET A 267 -5.54 9.31 2.36
CA MET A 267 -6.96 9.25 1.99
C MET A 267 -7.44 7.81 1.84
N GLU A 268 -8.61 7.52 2.39
CA GLU A 268 -9.35 6.28 2.19
C GLU A 268 -10.55 6.47 1.24
N ASN A 269 -11.06 5.35 0.70
CA ASN A 269 -12.22 5.34 -0.19
C ASN A 269 -12.02 6.18 -1.46
N ILE A 270 -10.79 6.22 -2.00
CA ILE A 270 -10.41 7.06 -3.12
C ILE A 270 -11.21 6.82 -4.40
N PHE A 271 -11.82 5.65 -4.54
CA PHE A 271 -12.66 5.28 -5.69
C PHE A 271 -14.16 5.52 -5.47
N ASN A 272 -14.56 6.13 -4.35
CA ASN A 272 -15.96 6.49 -4.10
C ASN A 272 -16.36 7.73 -4.91
N THR A 273 -16.45 7.57 -6.22
CA THR A 273 -16.82 8.61 -7.18
C THR A 273 -18.12 8.24 -7.90
N ASP A 274 -18.85 9.27 -8.35
CA ASP A 274 -20.07 9.06 -9.13
C ASP A 274 -19.80 8.25 -10.41
N TYR A 275 -18.65 8.54 -11.05
CA TYR A 275 -18.26 7.84 -12.28
C TYR A 275 -18.14 6.32 -12.03
N LEU A 276 -17.33 5.90 -11.06
CA LEU A 276 -17.09 4.49 -10.80
C LEU A 276 -18.34 3.77 -10.28
N SER A 277 -19.14 4.46 -9.45
CA SER A 277 -20.43 3.91 -8.97
C SER A 277 -21.39 3.59 -10.10
N GLN A 278 -21.34 4.35 -11.21
CA GLN A 278 -22.19 4.16 -12.38
C GLN A 278 -21.59 3.20 -13.42
N HIS A 279 -20.29 2.92 -13.38
CA HIS A 279 -19.55 2.17 -14.40
C HIS A 279 -18.98 0.84 -13.91
N GLY A 280 -19.64 0.17 -13.00
CA GLY A 280 -19.31 -1.20 -12.62
C GLY A 280 -19.12 -1.46 -11.14
N GLY A 281 -18.85 -0.44 -10.34
CA GLY A 281 -18.74 -0.55 -8.90
C GLY A 281 -17.51 0.15 -8.31
N VAL A 282 -17.50 0.24 -6.98
CA VAL A 282 -16.46 0.93 -6.20
C VAL A 282 -15.58 -0.11 -5.51
N LEU A 283 -14.27 -0.07 -5.76
CA LEU A 283 -13.29 -0.85 -5.02
C LEU A 283 -12.85 -0.08 -3.77
N PRO A 284 -12.60 -0.75 -2.64
CA PRO A 284 -11.90 -0.15 -1.51
C PRO A 284 -10.48 0.27 -1.91
N GLY A 285 -10.13 1.53 -1.66
CA GLY A 285 -8.81 2.03 -2.06
C GLY A 285 -8.29 3.14 -1.14
N TRP A 286 -6.95 3.23 -1.01
CA TRP A 286 -6.25 4.17 -0.15
C TRP A 286 -5.10 4.84 -0.88
N ILE A 287 -4.80 6.08 -0.50
CA ILE A 287 -3.56 6.78 -0.78
C ILE A 287 -2.78 6.96 0.52
N ILE A 288 -1.49 6.59 0.49
CA ILE A 288 -0.59 6.58 1.65
C ILE A 288 0.80 7.12 1.24
N GLY A 289 0.85 8.31 0.65
CA GLY A 289 2.09 9.02 0.28
C GLY A 289 2.66 9.83 1.44
N THR A 290 2.90 9.19 2.61
CA THR A 290 3.11 9.88 3.88
C THR A 290 4.41 9.52 4.59
N ALA A 291 5.41 8.96 3.88
CA ALA A 291 6.64 8.47 4.51
C ALA A 291 7.79 9.50 4.61
N GLY A 292 7.58 10.77 4.22
CA GLY A 292 8.62 11.80 4.35
C GLY A 292 8.56 12.92 3.32
N ALA A 293 7.89 12.72 2.20
CA ALA A 293 7.80 13.70 1.12
C ALA A 293 7.11 15.01 1.56
N VAL A 294 7.33 16.07 0.76
CA VAL A 294 6.65 17.35 0.95
C VAL A 294 5.13 17.15 0.91
N ARG A 295 4.42 17.55 1.96
CA ARG A 295 3.00 17.27 2.12
C ARG A 295 2.15 18.16 1.21
N TYR A 296 1.22 17.57 0.48
CA TYR A 296 0.27 18.27 -0.40
C TYR A 296 -1.03 18.58 0.30
N ASP A 297 -1.81 19.53 -0.24
CA ASP A 297 -3.20 19.71 0.18
C ASP A 297 -4.08 18.59 -0.41
N LEU A 298 -5.24 18.36 0.21
CA LEU A 298 -6.20 17.41 -0.29
C LEU A 298 -6.84 17.91 -1.60
N PRO A 299 -7.23 17.00 -2.50
CA PRO A 299 -8.04 17.37 -3.66
C PRO A 299 -9.31 18.13 -3.26
N SER A 300 -9.74 19.04 -4.10
CA SER A 300 -10.90 19.93 -3.83
C SER A 300 -12.22 19.17 -3.57
N LYS A 301 -12.33 17.94 -4.09
CA LYS A 301 -13.49 17.06 -3.89
C LYS A 301 -13.40 16.24 -2.59
N ALA A 302 -12.25 16.22 -1.93
CA ALA A 302 -12.09 15.49 -0.68
C ALA A 302 -12.66 16.25 0.50
N THR A 303 -13.30 15.54 1.43
CA THR A 303 -13.75 16.11 2.69
C THR A 303 -12.74 15.78 3.78
N ARG A 304 -12.13 16.81 4.38
CA ARG A 304 -11.19 16.64 5.51
C ARG A 304 -11.87 15.91 6.66
N GLY A 305 -11.16 14.97 7.24
CA GLY A 305 -11.66 14.16 8.37
C GLY A 305 -10.74 13.00 8.69
N PRO A 306 -11.17 12.06 9.52
CA PRO A 306 -10.37 10.89 9.86
C PRO A 306 -9.91 10.09 8.64
N GLY A 307 -10.73 9.99 7.61
CA GLY A 307 -10.46 9.26 6.37
C GLY A 307 -9.74 10.07 5.28
N ALA A 308 -9.46 11.37 5.49
CA ALA A 308 -8.71 12.19 4.55
C ALA A 308 -7.95 13.29 5.30
N ARG A 309 -6.61 13.18 5.33
CA ARG A 309 -5.72 14.04 6.13
C ARG A 309 -4.57 14.55 5.28
N THR A 310 -4.26 15.81 5.43
CA THR A 310 -3.02 16.42 4.95
C THR A 310 -2.16 16.87 6.13
N ASN A 311 -0.94 17.30 5.86
CA ASN A 311 0.05 17.70 6.87
C ASN A 311 0.36 16.57 7.88
N VAL A 312 0.35 15.33 7.43
CA VAL A 312 0.60 14.15 8.25
C VAL A 312 1.76 13.34 7.68
N TYR A 313 2.51 12.70 8.56
CA TYR A 313 3.40 11.59 8.26
C TYR A 313 2.90 10.33 8.97
N GLY A 314 3.14 9.17 8.36
CA GLY A 314 2.69 7.92 8.94
C GLY A 314 2.60 6.79 7.93
N TYR A 315 1.84 5.78 8.30
CA TYR A 315 1.68 4.57 7.51
C TYR A 315 0.31 3.91 7.77
N LEU A 316 -0.11 3.00 6.89
CA LEU A 316 -1.25 2.12 7.17
C LEU A 316 -0.77 0.88 7.94
N LEU A 317 -1.44 0.61 9.06
CA LEU A 317 -1.42 -0.67 9.74
C LEU A 317 -2.63 -1.47 9.28
N ALA A 318 -2.38 -2.61 8.64
CA ALA A 318 -3.40 -3.50 8.14
C ALA A 318 -3.50 -4.75 8.99
N THR A 319 -4.69 -5.04 9.52
CA THR A 319 -4.97 -6.27 10.27
C THR A 319 -5.82 -7.21 9.41
N VAL A 320 -5.26 -8.35 9.06
CA VAL A 320 -5.90 -9.39 8.26
C VAL A 320 -6.58 -10.40 9.17
N ASN A 321 -7.86 -10.64 8.94
CA ASN A 321 -8.66 -11.65 9.64
C ASN A 321 -8.56 -13.02 8.96
N ALA A 322 -8.96 -14.06 9.67
CA ALA A 322 -8.93 -15.44 9.15
C ALA A 322 -9.76 -15.64 7.87
N ASP A 323 -10.84 -14.88 7.70
CA ASP A 323 -11.71 -14.90 6.51
C ASP A 323 -11.13 -14.10 5.33
N GLY A 324 -9.98 -13.46 5.50
CA GLY A 324 -9.33 -12.62 4.49
C GLY A 324 -9.79 -11.16 4.52
N THR A 325 -10.76 -10.77 5.32
CA THR A 325 -11.11 -9.34 5.47
C THR A 325 -9.95 -8.58 6.10
N ILE A 326 -9.72 -7.34 5.66
CA ILE A 326 -8.64 -6.49 6.15
C ILE A 326 -9.22 -5.22 6.76
N HIS A 327 -8.78 -4.93 7.99
CA HIS A 327 -9.03 -3.65 8.63
C HIS A 327 -7.78 -2.78 8.50
N PHE A 328 -7.94 -1.57 7.97
CA PHE A 328 -6.87 -0.60 7.80
C PHE A 328 -6.99 0.53 8.81
N GLU A 329 -5.89 0.86 9.47
CA GLU A 329 -5.78 1.97 10.41
C GLU A 329 -4.62 2.87 9.99
N PHE A 330 -4.87 4.17 9.80
CA PHE A 330 -3.78 5.13 9.57
C PHE A 330 -3.11 5.50 10.89
N ARG A 331 -1.83 5.18 10.98
CA ARG A 331 -0.97 5.51 12.12
C ARG A 331 -0.28 6.84 11.84
N ASN A 332 -0.82 7.92 12.43
CA ASN A 332 -0.21 9.24 12.35
C ASN A 332 0.98 9.32 13.29
N LEU A 333 2.13 9.79 12.78
CA LEU A 333 3.34 9.99 13.56
C LEU A 333 3.51 11.47 13.90
N GLU A 334 3.82 11.73 15.17
CA GLU A 334 4.16 13.07 15.65
C GLU A 334 5.69 13.25 15.65
N GLU A 335 6.15 14.49 15.67
CA GLU A 335 7.58 14.84 15.77
C GLU A 335 8.29 14.09 16.93
N THR A 336 7.57 13.90 18.03
CA THR A 336 8.04 13.17 19.21
C THR A 336 8.24 11.66 19.01
N SER A 337 7.75 11.11 17.89
CA SER A 337 7.95 9.71 17.52
C SER A 337 9.35 9.44 16.95
N VAL A 338 10.11 10.51 16.61
CA VAL A 338 11.44 10.37 16.02
C VAL A 338 12.41 9.78 17.06
N PRO A 339 13.13 8.69 16.76
CA PRO A 339 14.12 8.13 17.66
C PRO A 339 15.18 9.15 18.08
N ALA A 340 15.56 9.17 19.37
CA ALA A 340 16.51 10.15 19.90
C ALA A 340 17.85 10.17 19.16
N ALA A 341 18.33 9.04 18.66
CA ALA A 341 19.56 8.96 17.87
C ALA A 341 19.42 9.69 16.53
N ILE A 342 18.26 9.59 15.88
CA ILE A 342 17.96 10.28 14.62
C ILE A 342 17.81 11.77 14.87
N ALA A 343 17.08 12.18 15.91
CA ALA A 343 16.95 13.59 16.28
C ALA A 343 18.30 14.23 16.64
N ALA A 344 19.22 13.48 17.26
CA ALA A 344 20.58 13.94 17.52
C ALA A 344 21.43 14.06 16.24
N ARG A 345 21.29 13.12 15.27
CA ARG A 345 22.03 13.12 14.00
C ARG A 345 21.63 14.30 13.11
N TYR A 346 20.31 14.51 12.92
CA TYR A 346 19.79 15.53 12.01
C TYR A 346 19.54 16.89 12.69
N LYS A 347 19.72 17.00 13.99
CA LYS A 347 19.44 18.12 14.89
C LYS A 347 17.93 18.43 15.04
N PRO A 348 17.50 18.83 16.23
CA PRO A 348 16.08 19.10 16.52
C PRO A 348 15.43 20.13 15.60
N GLU A 349 16.21 21.13 15.14
CA GLU A 349 15.71 22.20 14.28
C GLU A 349 15.29 21.66 12.89
N PHE A 350 16.05 20.71 12.34
CA PHE A 350 15.67 20.07 11.07
C PHE A 350 14.50 19.08 11.25
N VAL A 351 14.51 18.31 12.33
CA VAL A 351 13.35 17.45 12.67
C VAL A 351 12.10 18.27 12.77
N HIS A 352 12.13 19.42 13.49
CA HIS A 352 11.01 20.33 13.58
C HIS A 352 10.60 20.90 12.20
N TRP A 353 11.57 21.27 11.36
CA TRP A 353 11.33 21.75 10.00
C TRP A 353 10.54 20.71 9.17
N CYS A 354 10.83 19.43 9.29
CA CYS A 354 10.09 18.37 8.60
C CYS A 354 8.60 18.37 8.97
N TRP A 355 8.25 18.60 10.24
CA TRP A 355 6.84 18.64 10.67
C TRP A 355 6.17 19.98 10.46
N ASP A 356 6.89 21.09 10.56
CA ASP A 356 6.31 22.44 10.44
C ASP A 356 6.31 22.99 9.01
N GLN A 357 7.40 22.80 8.24
CA GLN A 357 7.63 23.52 6.99
C GLN A 357 7.63 22.69 5.73
N ASN A 358 7.91 21.37 5.80
CA ASN A 358 7.90 20.50 4.62
C ASN A 358 6.47 20.25 4.12
N SER A 359 5.79 21.30 3.66
CA SER A 359 4.39 21.28 3.23
C SER A 359 4.09 22.33 2.19
N GLN A 360 3.34 21.95 1.16
CA GLN A 360 2.69 22.87 0.22
C GLN A 360 1.25 23.17 0.63
N ALA A 361 0.68 22.41 1.56
CA ALA A 361 -0.66 22.65 2.06
C ALA A 361 -0.70 23.98 2.84
N PRO A 362 -1.75 24.79 2.70
CA PRO A 362 -1.90 26.02 3.47
C PRO A 362 -1.83 25.72 4.97
N LYS A 363 -1.03 26.49 5.71
CA LYS A 363 -1.04 26.43 7.17
C LYS A 363 -2.45 26.73 7.65
N GLN A 364 -3.00 25.84 8.48
CA GLN A 364 -4.30 26.13 9.11
C GLN A 364 -4.14 27.30 10.09
N PRO A 365 -5.12 28.23 10.14
CA PRO A 365 -5.11 29.34 11.09
C PRO A 365 -5.20 28.85 12.53
#